data_d121a118f6eff99aca04478d2aeaacbc
#
_entry.id   d121a118f6eff99aca04478d2aeaacbc
#
_cell.length_a   1.000
_cell.length_b   1.000
_cell.length_c   1.000
_cell.angle_alpha   90.00
_cell.angle_beta   90.00
_cell.angle_gamma   90.00
#
_symmetry.space_group_name_H-M   'P 1'
#
loop_
_entity.id
_entity.type
_entity.pdbx_description
1 polymer ?
#
loop_
_entity_poly.entity_id
_entity_poly.type
_entity_poly.pdbx_seq_one_letter_code
_entity_poly.pdbx_strand_id
1 'polypeptide(L)'
;MSQDNKQQIAQDLVTASIAAQDGIDISSLTFQDDRLICILEVSPALGAQMEPVRQDVEKVLITEFSDFTVNVILTAKRGEKSSERIASQPARIENLAPYVKHMIAVASGKGGVGKSTVAVNLAVALAQQGLKVGLMDADIYGPSVPKMMGLSGRPQMQDDKLVPHEAFGVKVMSIGFMVEDDTPMIWRGPMIQSALRQFMVDVDWGELDVMIVDMPPGTGDAQLTMAQKVPLAGAVIVSTPQDVALLDARKGVAMFRKTG
;
A
#
# COMPACT_ATOMS: atom_id res chain seq x y z
N MET A 1 10.83 35.34 -9.65
CA MET A 1 9.96 34.95 -10.78
C MET A 1 8.61 34.52 -10.21
N SER A 2 7.50 34.88 -10.87
CA SER A 2 6.17 34.37 -10.47
C SER A 2 6.08 32.86 -10.71
N GLN A 3 5.21 32.16 -9.99
CA GLN A 3 5.05 30.71 -10.09
C GLN A 3 4.62 30.29 -11.51
N ASP A 4 3.72 31.07 -12.13
CA ASP A 4 3.27 30.83 -13.51
C ASP A 4 4.40 30.93 -14.53
N ASN A 5 5.34 31.87 -14.33
CA ASN A 5 6.48 32.01 -15.23
C ASN A 5 7.48 30.86 -15.11
N LYS A 6 7.70 30.35 -13.87
CA LYS A 6 8.53 29.15 -13.66
C LYS A 6 7.92 27.92 -14.32
N GLN A 7 6.61 27.76 -14.22
CA GLN A 7 5.88 26.64 -14.80
C GLN A 7 5.96 26.63 -16.32
N GLN A 8 5.80 27.81 -16.96
CA GLN A 8 5.90 27.94 -18.40
C GLN A 8 7.32 27.63 -18.90
N ILE A 9 8.35 28.15 -18.25
CA ILE A 9 9.74 27.90 -18.62
C ILE A 9 10.07 26.40 -18.51
N ALA A 10 9.67 25.77 -17.41
CA ALA A 10 9.90 24.34 -17.21
C ALA A 10 9.18 23.50 -18.28
N GLN A 11 7.96 23.86 -18.64
CA GLN A 11 7.19 23.19 -19.66
C GLN A 11 7.82 23.33 -21.06
N ASP A 12 8.30 24.51 -21.39
CA ASP A 12 8.99 24.78 -22.68
C ASP A 12 10.30 23.98 -22.78
N LEU A 13 11.07 23.91 -21.70
CA LEU A 13 12.33 23.14 -21.64
C LEU A 13 12.08 21.64 -21.79
N VAL A 14 11.10 21.10 -21.09
CA VAL A 14 10.76 19.66 -21.21
C VAL A 14 10.24 19.35 -22.61
N THR A 15 9.34 20.20 -23.15
CA THR A 15 8.82 20.04 -24.51
C THR A 15 9.93 20.05 -25.54
N ALA A 16 10.90 20.95 -25.43
CA ALA A 16 12.05 21.00 -26.34
C ALA A 16 12.94 19.73 -26.21
N SER A 17 13.10 19.20 -25.00
CA SER A 17 13.93 18.03 -24.72
C SER A 17 13.33 16.72 -25.28
N ILE A 18 12.00 16.64 -25.36
CA ILE A 18 11.29 15.45 -25.86
C ILE A 18 10.84 15.58 -27.33
N ALA A 19 10.98 16.75 -27.94
CA ALA A 19 10.46 17.06 -29.29
C ALA A 19 10.97 16.13 -30.41
N ALA A 20 12.14 15.51 -30.24
CA ALA A 20 12.73 14.59 -31.21
C ALA A 20 12.34 13.11 -30.97
N GLN A 21 11.52 12.83 -29.97
CA GLN A 21 11.17 11.47 -29.55
C GLN A 21 9.68 11.21 -29.74
N ASP A 22 9.35 10.17 -30.50
CA ASP A 22 7.97 9.72 -30.68
C ASP A 22 7.53 8.86 -29.49
N GLY A 23 6.30 9.05 -29.02
CA GLY A 23 5.68 8.19 -28.01
C GLY A 23 5.98 8.56 -26.56
N ILE A 24 6.46 9.78 -26.31
CA ILE A 24 6.63 10.38 -24.98
C ILE A 24 5.85 11.70 -24.91
N ASP A 25 5.09 11.88 -23.83
CA ASP A 25 4.29 13.08 -23.56
C ASP A 25 4.49 13.57 -22.13
N ILE A 26 4.26 14.88 -21.91
CA ILE A 26 4.25 15.44 -20.55
C ILE A 26 2.87 15.19 -19.94
N SER A 27 2.80 14.37 -18.89
CA SER A 27 1.56 14.11 -18.15
C SER A 27 1.28 15.18 -17.10
N SER A 28 2.29 15.57 -16.33
CA SER A 28 2.20 16.67 -15.38
C SER A 28 3.56 17.29 -15.08
N LEU A 29 3.54 18.57 -14.69
CA LEU A 29 4.69 19.30 -14.22
C LEU A 29 4.24 20.20 -13.08
N THR A 30 4.81 20.03 -11.89
CA THR A 30 4.32 20.68 -10.67
C THR A 30 5.45 21.13 -9.78
N PHE A 31 5.35 22.38 -9.29
CA PHE A 31 6.21 22.93 -8.26
C PHE A 31 5.51 22.80 -6.90
N GLN A 32 6.15 22.16 -5.94
CA GLN A 32 5.69 22.03 -4.55
C GLN A 32 6.84 22.36 -3.61
N ASP A 33 6.68 23.41 -2.83
CA ASP A 33 7.71 23.93 -1.91
C ASP A 33 9.08 24.09 -2.60
N ASP A 34 10.04 23.25 -2.28
CA ASP A 34 11.41 23.19 -2.85
C ASP A 34 11.58 22.08 -3.91
N ARG A 35 10.48 21.50 -4.42
CA ARG A 35 10.52 20.37 -5.35
C ARG A 35 9.86 20.71 -6.68
N LEU A 36 10.50 20.25 -7.76
CA LEU A 36 9.97 20.23 -9.11
C LEU A 36 9.74 18.77 -9.53
N ILE A 37 8.49 18.40 -9.75
CA ILE A 37 8.11 17.06 -10.17
C ILE A 37 7.60 17.12 -11.61
N CYS A 38 8.26 16.37 -12.50
CA CYS A 38 7.87 16.19 -13.88
C CYS A 38 7.51 14.73 -14.14
N ILE A 39 6.31 14.47 -14.66
CA ILE A 39 5.85 13.12 -15.02
C ILE A 39 5.74 13.07 -16.54
N LEU A 40 6.50 12.15 -17.12
CA LEU A 40 6.50 11.84 -18.54
C LEU A 40 5.77 10.52 -18.78
N GLU A 41 4.79 10.51 -19.68
CA GLU A 41 4.09 9.31 -20.11
C GLU A 41 4.71 8.74 -21.38
N VAL A 42 5.02 7.43 -21.35
CA VAL A 42 5.61 6.73 -22.49
C VAL A 42 4.82 5.46 -22.81
N SER A 43 4.88 5.00 -24.06
CA SER A 43 4.35 3.69 -24.44
C SER A 43 5.05 2.60 -23.61
N PRO A 44 4.32 1.60 -23.07
CA PRO A 44 4.92 0.51 -22.28
C PRO A 44 6.07 -0.22 -23.00
N ALA A 45 6.00 -0.32 -24.33
CA ALA A 45 7.03 -0.95 -25.15
C ALA A 45 8.34 -0.14 -25.22
N LEU A 46 8.30 1.16 -24.95
CA LEU A 46 9.43 2.08 -25.08
C LEU A 46 10.05 2.47 -23.73
N GLY A 47 9.47 2.05 -22.60
CA GLY A 47 9.88 2.52 -21.27
C GLY A 47 11.38 2.42 -20.99
N ALA A 48 11.99 1.27 -21.27
CA ALA A 48 13.43 1.07 -21.07
C ALA A 48 14.32 1.90 -22.03
N GLN A 49 13.82 2.19 -23.24
CA GLN A 49 14.54 2.97 -24.24
C GLN A 49 14.48 4.48 -23.97
N MET A 50 13.50 4.93 -23.17
CA MET A 50 13.29 6.34 -22.82
C MET A 50 14.01 6.78 -21.53
N GLU A 51 14.72 5.88 -20.86
CA GLU A 51 15.50 6.24 -19.67
C GLU A 51 16.61 7.29 -19.95
N PRO A 52 17.34 7.26 -21.08
CA PRO A 52 18.28 8.33 -21.43
C PRO A 52 17.57 9.69 -21.60
N VAL A 53 16.39 9.71 -22.21
CA VAL A 53 15.59 10.93 -22.41
C VAL A 53 15.13 11.51 -21.06
N ARG A 54 14.70 10.65 -20.14
CA ARG A 54 14.35 11.05 -18.77
C ARG A 54 15.54 11.75 -18.09
N GLN A 55 16.73 11.16 -18.21
CA GLN A 55 17.96 11.72 -17.61
C GLN A 55 18.36 13.07 -18.24
N ASP A 56 18.17 13.23 -19.54
CA ASP A 56 18.46 14.50 -20.23
C ASP A 56 17.46 15.60 -19.80
N VAL A 57 16.17 15.27 -19.71
CA VAL A 57 15.16 16.19 -19.14
C VAL A 57 15.51 16.58 -17.71
N GLU A 58 15.90 15.62 -16.87
CA GLU A 58 16.28 15.87 -15.49
C GLU A 58 17.49 16.82 -15.39
N LYS A 59 18.53 16.62 -16.19
CA LYS A 59 19.73 17.50 -16.24
C LYS A 59 19.38 18.92 -16.66
N VAL A 60 18.52 19.09 -17.68
CA VAL A 60 18.09 20.41 -18.15
C VAL A 60 17.34 21.14 -17.05
N LEU A 61 16.40 20.45 -16.38
CA LEU A 61 15.63 21.05 -15.30
C LEU A 61 16.49 21.38 -14.07
N ILE A 62 17.46 20.53 -13.69
CA ILE A 62 18.39 20.81 -12.59
C ILE A 62 19.26 22.05 -12.90
N THR A 63 19.66 22.22 -14.16
CA THR A 63 20.51 23.36 -14.56
C THR A 63 19.76 24.67 -14.45
N GLU A 64 18.48 24.72 -14.85
CA GLU A 64 17.68 25.94 -14.83
C GLU A 64 17.05 26.23 -13.46
N PHE A 65 16.71 25.18 -12.72
CA PHE A 65 16.03 25.27 -11.41
C PHE A 65 16.91 24.73 -10.28
N SER A 66 18.13 25.26 -10.14
CA SER A 66 19.14 24.83 -9.17
C SER A 66 18.68 24.93 -7.70
N ASP A 67 17.71 25.79 -7.42
CA ASP A 67 17.12 25.99 -6.08
C ASP A 67 16.04 24.94 -5.73
N PHE A 68 15.73 24.02 -6.67
CA PHE A 68 14.72 23.00 -6.50
C PHE A 68 15.30 21.60 -6.56
N THR A 69 14.74 20.70 -5.76
CA THR A 69 14.98 19.26 -5.91
C THR A 69 14.14 18.74 -7.06
N VAL A 70 14.78 18.42 -8.20
CA VAL A 70 14.11 17.96 -9.41
C VAL A 70 13.91 16.44 -9.39
N ASN A 71 12.70 15.99 -9.71
CA ASN A 71 12.37 14.59 -9.91
C ASN A 71 11.63 14.40 -11.24
N VAL A 72 12.22 13.62 -12.16
CA VAL A 72 11.58 13.25 -13.42
C VAL A 72 11.20 11.78 -13.40
N ILE A 73 9.92 11.48 -13.60
CA ILE A 73 9.34 10.14 -13.48
C ILE A 73 8.80 9.71 -14.84
N LEU A 74 9.20 8.52 -15.32
CA LEU A 74 8.55 7.86 -16.45
C LEU A 74 7.38 7.03 -15.97
N THR A 75 6.22 7.17 -16.62
CA THR A 75 5.04 6.35 -16.39
C THR A 75 4.50 5.79 -17.72
N ALA A 76 3.83 4.66 -17.67
CA ALA A 76 3.29 4.04 -18.87
C ALA A 76 2.01 4.73 -19.32
N LYS A 77 1.92 5.11 -20.62
CA LYS A 77 0.73 5.66 -21.23
C LYS A 77 -0.40 4.62 -21.20
N ARG A 78 -1.52 4.94 -20.56
CA ARG A 78 -2.73 4.10 -20.60
C ARG A 78 -3.25 4.10 -22.03
N GLY A 79 -3.20 2.94 -22.70
CA GLY A 79 -3.69 2.80 -24.07
C GLY A 79 -5.20 3.13 -24.14
N GLU A 80 -5.59 3.96 -25.11
CA GLU A 80 -6.97 4.42 -25.37
C GLU A 80 -8.01 3.28 -25.64
N LYS A 81 -7.58 2.04 -25.71
CA LYS A 81 -8.49 0.90 -25.95
C LYS A 81 -9.11 0.30 -24.70
N SER A 82 -8.87 0.86 -23.50
CA SER A 82 -9.47 0.34 -22.26
C SER A 82 -10.61 1.19 -21.71
N SER A 83 -10.93 2.36 -22.28
CA SER A 83 -12.00 3.24 -21.75
C SER A 83 -13.43 2.85 -22.15
N GLU A 84 -13.63 2.05 -23.17
CA GLU A 84 -14.99 1.63 -23.58
C GLU A 84 -15.47 0.27 -23.03
N ARG A 85 -14.60 -0.49 -22.36
CA ARG A 85 -14.98 -1.79 -21.76
C ARG A 85 -15.01 -1.83 -20.24
N ILE A 86 -14.71 -0.72 -19.55
CA ILE A 86 -14.66 -0.68 -18.06
C ILE A 86 -15.98 -0.20 -17.45
N ALA A 87 -17.00 0.19 -18.26
CA ALA A 87 -18.29 0.64 -17.76
C ALA A 87 -19.30 -0.48 -17.45
N SER A 88 -18.97 -1.77 -17.60
CA SER A 88 -19.96 -2.83 -17.42
C SER A 88 -19.47 -4.18 -16.88
N GLN A 89 -18.27 -4.27 -16.33
CA GLN A 89 -17.93 -5.41 -15.48
C GLN A 89 -17.38 -4.89 -14.17
N PRO A 90 -17.95 -5.25 -13.00
CA PRO A 90 -17.27 -5.05 -11.74
C PRO A 90 -15.93 -5.74 -11.89
N ALA A 91 -14.83 -5.01 -11.63
CA ALA A 91 -13.51 -5.59 -11.61
C ALA A 91 -13.61 -6.87 -10.77
N ARG A 92 -13.40 -8.04 -11.37
CA ARG A 92 -13.29 -9.28 -10.62
C ARG A 92 -12.22 -9.02 -9.58
N ILE A 93 -12.62 -8.86 -8.34
CA ILE A 93 -11.70 -8.83 -7.21
C ILE A 93 -11.01 -10.18 -7.33
N GLU A 94 -9.76 -10.16 -7.78
CA GLU A 94 -8.92 -11.36 -7.79
C GLU A 94 -8.94 -11.85 -6.35
N ASN A 95 -9.60 -12.98 -6.07
CA ASN A 95 -9.66 -13.49 -4.71
C ASN A 95 -8.25 -13.98 -4.33
N LEU A 96 -7.48 -13.07 -3.75
CA LEU A 96 -6.10 -13.32 -3.36
C LEU A 96 -5.97 -14.33 -2.21
N ALA A 97 -7.08 -14.66 -1.56
CA ALA A 97 -7.11 -15.57 -0.41
C ALA A 97 -8.28 -16.58 -0.51
N PRO A 98 -8.34 -17.42 -1.58
CA PRO A 98 -9.43 -18.38 -1.77
C PRO A 98 -9.50 -19.45 -0.67
N TYR A 99 -8.45 -19.59 0.10
CA TYR A 99 -8.30 -20.53 1.23
C TYR A 99 -8.90 -19.98 2.55
N VAL A 100 -9.40 -18.75 2.57
CA VAL A 100 -10.01 -18.13 3.75
C VAL A 100 -11.51 -18.00 3.55
N LYS A 101 -12.31 -18.54 4.49
CA LYS A 101 -13.78 -18.41 4.44
C LYS A 101 -14.22 -16.99 4.79
N HIS A 102 -13.68 -16.43 5.86
CA HIS A 102 -14.05 -15.09 6.36
C HIS A 102 -12.81 -14.29 6.73
N MET A 103 -12.70 -13.08 6.23
CA MET A 103 -11.62 -12.16 6.53
C MET A 103 -12.17 -10.94 7.27
N ILE A 104 -11.64 -10.67 8.47
CA ILE A 104 -12.11 -9.61 9.36
C ILE A 104 -10.97 -8.62 9.59
N ALA A 105 -11.18 -7.36 9.22
CA ALA A 105 -10.24 -6.30 9.53
C ALA A 105 -10.42 -5.82 10.99
N VAL A 106 -9.30 -5.60 11.68
CA VAL A 106 -9.27 -4.84 12.94
C VAL A 106 -8.57 -3.52 12.69
N ALA A 107 -9.30 -2.43 12.80
CA ALA A 107 -8.85 -1.10 12.41
C ALA A 107 -9.07 -0.07 13.53
N SER A 108 -8.39 1.06 13.43
CA SER A 108 -8.56 2.18 14.35
C SER A 108 -8.33 3.51 13.65
N GLY A 109 -9.02 4.56 14.09
CA GLY A 109 -8.85 5.91 13.57
C GLY A 109 -7.52 6.57 13.98
N LYS A 110 -6.88 6.10 15.06
CA LYS A 110 -5.58 6.58 15.54
C LYS A 110 -4.78 5.47 16.20
N GLY A 111 -3.46 5.68 16.35
CA GLY A 111 -2.57 4.76 17.06
C GLY A 111 -2.82 4.74 18.59
N GLY A 112 -2.37 3.66 19.25
CA GLY A 112 -2.36 3.55 20.71
C GLY A 112 -3.70 3.26 21.39
N VAL A 113 -4.76 2.93 20.63
CA VAL A 113 -6.10 2.62 21.17
C VAL A 113 -6.31 1.16 21.54
N GLY A 114 -5.31 0.30 21.34
CA GLY A 114 -5.40 -1.14 21.61
C GLY A 114 -5.84 -1.98 20.41
N LYS A 115 -5.72 -1.49 19.18
CA LYS A 115 -6.08 -2.19 17.93
C LYS A 115 -5.47 -3.59 17.86
N SER A 116 -4.15 -3.71 17.92
CA SER A 116 -3.43 -4.99 17.84
C SER A 116 -3.73 -5.89 19.03
N THR A 117 -3.97 -5.32 20.22
CA THR A 117 -4.43 -6.08 21.40
C THR A 117 -5.78 -6.74 21.12
N VAL A 118 -6.71 -6.03 20.52
CA VAL A 118 -8.02 -6.60 20.12
C VAL A 118 -7.82 -7.66 19.05
N ALA A 119 -6.99 -7.40 18.01
CA ALA A 119 -6.73 -8.34 16.92
C ALA A 119 -6.16 -9.69 17.44
N VAL A 120 -5.13 -9.62 18.29
CA VAL A 120 -4.49 -10.81 18.88
C VAL A 120 -5.49 -11.59 19.75
N ASN A 121 -6.18 -10.92 20.68
CA ASN A 121 -7.12 -11.60 21.57
C ASN A 121 -8.32 -12.19 20.81
N LEU A 122 -8.82 -11.51 19.78
CA LEU A 122 -9.88 -12.04 18.93
C LEU A 122 -9.43 -13.31 18.20
N ALA A 123 -8.23 -13.28 17.60
CA ALA A 123 -7.66 -14.45 16.91
C ALA A 123 -7.50 -15.65 17.85
N VAL A 124 -6.92 -15.42 19.03
CA VAL A 124 -6.72 -16.49 20.04
C VAL A 124 -8.06 -17.02 20.56
N ALA A 125 -9.03 -16.14 20.84
CA ALA A 125 -10.36 -16.55 21.31
C ALA A 125 -11.10 -17.42 20.26
N LEU A 126 -11.00 -17.09 18.98
CA LEU A 126 -11.59 -17.88 17.90
C LEU A 126 -10.89 -19.25 17.75
N ALA A 127 -9.56 -19.28 17.86
CA ALA A 127 -8.80 -20.53 17.84
C ALA A 127 -9.16 -21.45 19.02
N GLN A 128 -9.38 -20.90 20.22
CA GLN A 128 -9.84 -21.65 21.38
C GLN A 128 -11.26 -22.25 21.21
N GLN A 129 -12.05 -21.70 20.30
CA GLN A 129 -13.35 -22.28 19.91
C GLN A 129 -13.22 -23.36 18.84
N GLY A 130 -12.03 -23.74 18.45
CA GLY A 130 -11.77 -24.81 17.47
C GLY A 130 -11.75 -24.37 16.01
N LEU A 131 -11.78 -23.04 15.73
CA LEU A 131 -11.67 -22.51 14.39
C LEU A 131 -10.20 -22.52 13.92
N LYS A 132 -9.98 -22.73 12.62
CA LYS A 132 -8.68 -22.54 11.97
C LYS A 132 -8.48 -21.04 11.72
N VAL A 133 -7.57 -20.42 12.46
CA VAL A 133 -7.41 -18.96 12.47
C VAL A 133 -6.05 -18.54 11.96
N GLY A 134 -6.03 -17.55 11.06
CA GLY A 134 -4.86 -16.79 10.66
C GLY A 134 -4.89 -15.38 11.27
N LEU A 135 -3.73 -14.84 11.61
CA LEU A 135 -3.54 -13.45 12.03
C LEU A 135 -2.47 -12.82 11.14
N MET A 136 -2.88 -11.87 10.33
CA MET A 136 -2.00 -11.09 9.46
C MET A 136 -1.81 -9.70 10.05
N ASP A 137 -0.57 -9.39 10.48
CA ASP A 137 -0.18 -8.07 10.94
C ASP A 137 0.29 -7.23 9.75
N ALA A 138 -0.52 -6.27 9.39
CA ALA A 138 -0.30 -5.35 8.29
C ALA A 138 0.06 -3.93 8.76
N ASP A 139 0.34 -3.74 10.05
CA ASP A 139 0.81 -2.47 10.61
C ASP A 139 2.32 -2.32 10.40
N ILE A 140 2.67 -1.78 9.24
CA ILE A 140 4.06 -1.66 8.79
C ILE A 140 4.88 -0.70 9.64
N TYR A 141 4.24 0.29 10.23
CA TYR A 141 4.92 1.35 10.98
C TYR A 141 5.15 1.00 12.47
N GLY A 142 4.48 -0.04 12.96
CA GLY A 142 4.59 -0.45 14.35
C GLY A 142 4.13 -1.89 14.55
N PRO A 143 4.77 -2.88 13.87
CA PRO A 143 4.36 -4.27 13.96
C PRO A 143 4.51 -4.76 15.40
N SER A 144 3.40 -4.95 16.09
CA SER A 144 3.39 -5.31 17.52
C SER A 144 2.97 -6.76 17.77
N VAL A 145 2.33 -7.40 16.77
CA VAL A 145 1.82 -8.76 16.88
C VAL A 145 2.91 -9.79 17.21
N PRO A 146 4.11 -9.79 16.61
CA PRO A 146 5.18 -10.73 16.97
C PRO A 146 5.47 -10.71 18.47
N LYS A 147 5.71 -9.53 19.02
CA LYS A 147 6.01 -9.37 20.46
C LYS A 147 4.86 -9.80 21.35
N MET A 148 3.61 -9.49 20.99
CA MET A 148 2.42 -9.85 21.74
C MET A 148 2.16 -11.35 21.72
N MET A 149 2.51 -12.05 20.65
CA MET A 149 2.36 -13.50 20.47
C MET A 149 3.59 -14.27 20.98
N GLY A 150 4.64 -13.59 21.44
CA GLY A 150 5.88 -14.23 21.89
C GLY A 150 6.67 -14.87 20.74
N LEU A 151 6.54 -14.34 19.53
CA LEU A 151 7.15 -14.86 18.30
C LEU A 151 8.31 -13.97 17.85
N SER A 152 9.34 -14.60 17.27
CA SER A 152 10.51 -13.90 16.75
C SER A 152 11.19 -14.71 15.65
N GLY A 153 12.07 -14.06 14.89
CA GLY A 153 12.83 -14.67 13.81
C GLY A 153 12.11 -14.63 12.46
N ARG A 154 12.87 -14.85 11.39
CA ARG A 154 12.33 -14.86 10.03
C ARG A 154 11.53 -16.12 9.75
N PRO A 155 10.40 -16.04 9.01
CA PRO A 155 9.66 -17.20 8.55
C PRO A 155 10.56 -18.12 7.69
N GLN A 156 10.37 -19.41 7.82
CA GLN A 156 11.06 -20.37 6.97
C GLN A 156 10.40 -20.44 5.59
N MET A 157 11.18 -20.81 4.58
CA MET A 157 10.68 -21.14 3.25
C MET A 157 10.53 -22.64 3.11
N GLN A 158 9.40 -23.11 2.63
CA GLN A 158 9.15 -24.48 2.25
C GLN A 158 8.33 -24.51 0.97
N ASP A 159 8.76 -25.29 -0.04
CA ASP A 159 8.08 -25.42 -1.33
C ASP A 159 7.74 -24.07 -1.99
N ASP A 160 8.69 -23.14 -2.00
CA ASP A 160 8.57 -21.76 -2.50
C ASP A 160 7.52 -20.89 -1.77
N LYS A 161 7.07 -21.32 -0.58
CA LYS A 161 6.15 -20.56 0.26
C LYS A 161 6.75 -20.23 1.62
N LEU A 162 6.31 -19.10 2.18
CA LEU A 162 6.62 -18.71 3.55
C LEU A 162 5.76 -19.52 4.52
N VAL A 163 6.40 -20.21 5.45
CA VAL A 163 5.70 -20.93 6.53
C VAL A 163 5.35 -19.92 7.63
N PRO A 164 4.05 -19.70 7.94
CA PRO A 164 3.67 -18.79 9.02
C PRO A 164 4.13 -19.32 10.37
N HIS A 165 4.45 -18.40 11.29
CA HIS A 165 4.66 -18.79 12.68
C HIS A 165 3.36 -19.27 13.29
N GLU A 166 3.45 -20.11 14.33
CA GLU A 166 2.29 -20.60 15.08
C GLU A 166 2.43 -20.33 16.58
N ALA A 167 1.40 -19.73 17.16
CA ALA A 167 1.28 -19.58 18.61
C ALA A 167 -0.20 -19.61 19.01
N PHE A 168 -0.51 -20.22 20.14
CA PHE A 168 -1.87 -20.32 20.71
C PHE A 168 -2.91 -20.91 19.74
N GLY A 169 -2.50 -21.76 18.80
CA GLY A 169 -3.37 -22.34 17.76
C GLY A 169 -3.71 -21.37 16.62
N VAL A 170 -2.99 -20.26 16.51
CA VAL A 170 -3.14 -19.25 15.45
C VAL A 170 -1.92 -19.26 14.55
N LYS A 171 -2.12 -19.28 13.22
CA LYS A 171 -1.08 -19.01 12.23
C LYS A 171 -0.84 -17.51 12.12
N VAL A 172 0.40 -17.08 12.23
CA VAL A 172 0.76 -15.65 12.32
C VAL A 172 1.77 -15.27 11.26
N MET A 173 1.48 -14.21 10.53
CA MET A 173 2.45 -13.54 9.66
C MET A 173 2.42 -12.04 9.94
N SER A 174 3.61 -11.46 10.06
CA SER A 174 3.80 -10.03 10.31
C SER A 174 4.93 -9.49 9.45
N ILE A 175 4.78 -8.24 9.04
CA ILE A 175 5.87 -7.50 8.39
C ILE A 175 7.07 -7.38 9.35
N GLY A 176 6.83 -7.38 10.66
CA GLY A 176 7.87 -7.34 11.69
C GLY A 176 8.81 -8.54 11.68
N PHE A 177 8.44 -9.67 11.07
CA PHE A 177 9.35 -10.80 10.88
C PHE A 177 10.31 -10.60 9.70
N MET A 178 10.01 -9.67 8.80
CA MET A 178 10.76 -9.43 7.56
C MET A 178 11.73 -8.25 7.66
N VAL A 179 11.55 -7.38 8.66
CA VAL A 179 12.32 -6.16 8.87
C VAL A 179 13.20 -6.33 10.10
N GLU A 180 14.45 -5.92 10.01
CA GLU A 180 15.36 -5.86 11.17
C GLU A 180 15.04 -4.60 11.98
N ASP A 181 14.98 -4.74 13.30
CA ASP A 181 14.53 -3.69 14.24
C ASP A 181 15.29 -2.35 14.10
N ASP A 182 16.53 -2.37 13.59
CA ASP A 182 17.40 -1.21 13.50
C ASP A 182 17.45 -0.56 12.10
N THR A 183 16.68 -1.04 11.13
CA THR A 183 16.74 -0.51 9.76
C THR A 183 15.54 0.39 9.48
N PRO A 184 15.70 1.73 9.42
CA PRO A 184 14.62 2.62 9.05
C PRO A 184 14.25 2.43 7.58
N MET A 185 13.22 1.64 7.30
CA MET A 185 12.67 1.49 5.96
C MET A 185 11.55 2.51 5.72
N ILE A 186 11.70 3.27 4.65
CA ILE A 186 10.64 4.18 4.18
C ILE A 186 9.69 3.38 3.30
N TRP A 187 8.57 2.95 3.86
CA TRP A 187 7.51 2.27 3.13
C TRP A 187 6.68 3.26 2.30
N ARG A 188 6.63 3.03 0.99
CA ARG A 188 5.76 3.77 0.07
C ARG A 188 4.52 2.93 -0.26
N GLY A 189 3.41 3.58 -0.63
CA GLY A 189 2.13 2.90 -0.92
C GLY A 189 2.25 1.65 -1.82
N PRO A 190 2.98 1.68 -2.95
CA PRO A 190 3.18 0.49 -3.79
C PRO A 190 3.90 -0.66 -3.10
N MET A 191 4.85 -0.38 -2.21
CA MET A 191 5.57 -1.41 -1.45
C MET A 191 4.65 -2.10 -0.44
N ILE A 192 3.78 -1.33 0.22
CA ILE A 192 2.77 -1.84 1.14
C ILE A 192 1.82 -2.80 0.41
N GLN A 193 1.34 -2.41 -0.76
CA GLN A 193 0.46 -3.25 -1.58
C GLN A 193 1.14 -4.55 -2.01
N SER A 194 2.41 -4.46 -2.40
CA SER A 194 3.20 -5.64 -2.79
C SER A 194 3.39 -6.60 -1.61
N ALA A 195 3.74 -6.10 -0.43
CA ALA A 195 3.93 -6.92 0.77
C ALA A 195 2.62 -7.61 1.20
N LEU A 196 1.49 -6.89 1.16
CA LEU A 196 0.19 -7.47 1.47
C LEU A 196 -0.22 -8.57 0.49
N ARG A 197 -0.04 -8.33 -0.82
CA ARG A 197 -0.27 -9.34 -1.85
C ARG A 197 0.61 -10.57 -1.57
N GLN A 198 1.87 -10.36 -1.29
CA GLN A 198 2.82 -11.41 -0.97
C GLN A 198 2.38 -12.21 0.26
N PHE A 199 1.92 -11.57 1.31
CA PHE A 199 1.40 -12.27 2.50
C PHE A 199 0.14 -13.08 2.22
N MET A 200 -0.69 -12.66 1.28
CA MET A 200 -1.86 -13.44 0.89
C MET A 200 -1.54 -14.60 -0.04
N VAL A 201 -0.56 -14.43 -0.95
CA VAL A 201 -0.29 -15.40 -2.02
C VAL A 201 0.84 -16.36 -1.67
N ASP A 202 1.93 -15.84 -1.08
CA ASP A 202 3.19 -16.57 -0.91
C ASP A 202 3.32 -17.22 0.47
N VAL A 203 2.38 -16.98 1.40
CA VAL A 203 2.35 -17.64 2.71
C VAL A 203 1.51 -18.91 2.65
N ASP A 204 2.01 -20.00 3.23
CA ASP A 204 1.28 -21.27 3.37
C ASP A 204 0.30 -21.23 4.55
N TRP A 205 -0.78 -20.49 4.36
CA TRP A 205 -1.84 -20.42 5.36
C TRP A 205 -2.62 -21.74 5.52
N GLY A 206 -2.65 -22.59 4.48
CA GLY A 206 -3.60 -23.68 4.38
C GLY A 206 -5.06 -23.18 4.41
N GLU A 207 -6.03 -24.05 4.65
CA GLU A 207 -7.43 -23.63 4.77
C GLU A 207 -7.69 -22.98 6.13
N LEU A 208 -8.30 -21.76 6.11
CA LEU A 208 -8.70 -21.01 7.29
C LEU A 208 -10.20 -20.79 7.34
N ASP A 209 -10.78 -20.91 8.54
CA ASP A 209 -12.16 -20.47 8.78
C ASP A 209 -12.24 -18.94 8.90
N VAL A 210 -11.25 -18.34 9.60
CA VAL A 210 -11.19 -16.90 9.79
C VAL A 210 -9.75 -16.40 9.67
N MET A 211 -9.56 -15.29 8.97
CA MET A 211 -8.32 -14.51 9.01
C MET A 211 -8.62 -13.15 9.65
N ILE A 212 -7.88 -12.83 10.70
CA ILE A 212 -7.87 -11.52 11.32
C ILE A 212 -6.76 -10.69 10.69
N VAL A 213 -7.08 -9.51 10.21
CA VAL A 213 -6.13 -8.56 9.60
C VAL A 213 -5.97 -7.37 10.53
N ASP A 214 -4.82 -7.27 11.19
CA ASP A 214 -4.47 -6.09 12.00
C ASP A 214 -4.00 -4.96 11.07
N MET A 215 -4.86 -3.98 10.86
CA MET A 215 -4.69 -2.89 9.89
C MET A 215 -3.74 -1.81 10.42
N PRO A 216 -3.04 -1.04 9.57
CA PRO A 216 -2.35 0.16 10.03
C PRO A 216 -3.33 1.15 10.68
N PRO A 217 -2.90 1.98 11.65
CA PRO A 217 -3.76 2.98 12.27
C PRO A 217 -4.08 4.14 11.32
N GLY A 218 -5.19 4.83 11.57
CA GLY A 218 -5.61 6.01 10.81
C GLY A 218 -6.74 5.73 9.83
N THR A 219 -7.03 6.69 8.96
CA THR A 219 -8.05 6.62 7.89
C THR A 219 -7.46 7.05 6.54
N GLY A 220 -6.14 6.95 6.39
CA GLY A 220 -5.41 7.38 5.21
C GLY A 220 -5.38 6.34 4.09
N ASP A 221 -4.63 6.68 3.04
CA ASP A 221 -4.55 5.91 1.79
C ASP A 221 -4.11 4.45 1.97
N ALA A 222 -3.23 4.18 2.94
CA ALA A 222 -2.78 2.81 3.22
C ALA A 222 -3.95 1.93 3.67
N GLN A 223 -4.75 2.42 4.63
CA GLN A 223 -5.91 1.70 5.15
C GLN A 223 -7.01 1.56 4.10
N LEU A 224 -7.29 2.62 3.33
CA LEU A 224 -8.25 2.60 2.24
C LEU A 224 -7.84 1.60 1.15
N THR A 225 -6.59 1.63 0.74
CA THR A 225 -6.05 0.70 -0.26
C THR A 225 -6.19 -0.75 0.19
N MET A 226 -5.89 -1.03 1.45
CA MET A 226 -6.06 -2.36 2.03
C MET A 226 -7.52 -2.80 2.02
N ALA A 227 -8.43 -1.95 2.52
CA ALA A 227 -9.86 -2.24 2.56
C ALA A 227 -10.46 -2.52 1.16
N GLN A 228 -9.88 -1.95 0.10
CA GLN A 228 -10.30 -2.18 -1.29
C GLN A 228 -9.71 -3.43 -1.93
N LYS A 229 -8.56 -3.92 -1.46
CA LYS A 229 -7.82 -5.04 -2.07
C LYS A 229 -8.04 -6.37 -1.37
N VAL A 230 -8.44 -6.32 -0.11
CA VAL A 230 -8.68 -7.50 0.72
C VAL A 230 -10.18 -7.82 0.70
N PRO A 231 -10.60 -9.07 0.41
CA PRO A 231 -12.02 -9.47 0.40
C PRO A 231 -12.54 -9.57 1.83
N LEU A 232 -12.83 -8.43 2.46
CA LEU A 232 -13.27 -8.37 3.85
C LEU A 232 -14.74 -8.81 4.00
N ALA A 233 -15.00 -9.71 4.95
CA ALA A 233 -16.35 -10.05 5.39
C ALA A 233 -16.90 -9.04 6.41
N GLY A 234 -16.02 -8.25 7.04
CA GLY A 234 -16.39 -7.23 7.99
C GLY A 234 -15.17 -6.53 8.62
N ALA A 235 -15.45 -5.51 9.43
CA ALA A 235 -14.43 -4.76 10.14
C ALA A 235 -14.82 -4.48 11.59
N VAL A 236 -13.86 -4.60 12.51
CA VAL A 236 -13.95 -4.18 13.91
C VAL A 236 -13.19 -2.87 14.06
N ILE A 237 -13.88 -1.80 14.47
CA ILE A 237 -13.24 -0.50 14.69
C ILE A 237 -12.98 -0.32 16.18
N VAL A 238 -11.70 -0.25 16.55
CA VAL A 238 -11.25 -0.04 17.91
C VAL A 238 -11.07 1.44 18.19
N SER A 239 -11.65 1.94 19.28
CA SER A 239 -11.55 3.33 19.70
C SER A 239 -11.52 3.43 21.22
N THR A 240 -11.08 4.60 21.70
CA THR A 240 -11.23 5.02 23.09
C THR A 240 -12.41 6.00 23.21
N PRO A 241 -12.97 6.24 24.41
CA PRO A 241 -14.22 6.99 24.58
C PRO A 241 -14.07 8.51 24.42
N GLN A 242 -12.89 9.04 24.17
CA GLN A 242 -12.68 10.47 23.98
C GLN A 242 -13.32 10.96 22.66
N ASP A 243 -13.93 12.13 22.68
CA ASP A 243 -14.66 12.71 21.53
C ASP A 243 -13.83 12.75 20.26
N VAL A 244 -12.55 13.15 20.36
CA VAL A 244 -11.63 13.19 19.22
C VAL A 244 -11.42 11.79 18.60
N ALA A 245 -11.27 10.77 19.47
CA ALA A 245 -11.10 9.39 19.00
C ALA A 245 -12.37 8.84 18.34
N LEU A 246 -13.54 9.21 18.87
CA LEU A 246 -14.84 8.81 18.30
C LEU A 246 -15.10 9.46 16.94
N LEU A 247 -14.63 10.70 16.72
CA LEU A 247 -14.69 11.33 15.40
C LEU A 247 -13.91 10.53 14.34
N ASP A 248 -12.70 10.08 14.69
CA ASP A 248 -11.87 9.29 13.78
C ASP A 248 -12.42 7.86 13.60
N ALA A 249 -12.99 7.26 14.64
CA ALA A 249 -13.68 5.97 14.53
C ALA A 249 -14.87 6.05 13.57
N ARG A 250 -15.67 7.14 13.60
CA ARG A 250 -16.78 7.36 12.65
C ARG A 250 -16.29 7.47 11.21
N LYS A 251 -15.16 8.13 10.97
CA LYS A 251 -14.52 8.19 9.64
C LYS A 251 -14.12 6.79 9.16
N GLY A 252 -13.52 5.98 10.06
CA GLY A 252 -13.16 4.58 9.79
C GLY A 252 -14.39 3.75 9.40
N VAL A 253 -15.48 3.82 10.16
CA VAL A 253 -16.75 3.14 9.82
C VAL A 253 -17.27 3.58 8.45
N ALA A 254 -17.26 4.90 8.18
CA ALA A 254 -17.72 5.44 6.89
C ALA A 254 -16.86 4.95 5.72
N MET A 255 -15.55 4.80 5.92
CA MET A 255 -14.62 4.27 4.93
C MET A 255 -14.97 2.81 4.59
N PHE A 256 -15.07 1.93 5.60
CA PHE A 256 -15.39 0.51 5.35
C PHE A 256 -16.79 0.32 4.72
N ARG A 257 -17.76 1.14 5.05
CA ARG A 257 -19.09 1.11 4.40
C ARG A 257 -19.06 1.50 2.92
N LYS A 258 -18.06 2.27 2.48
CA LYS A 258 -17.91 2.65 1.07
C LYS A 258 -17.13 1.63 0.25
N THR A 259 -16.35 0.79 0.90
CA THR A 259 -15.52 -0.23 0.21
C THR A 259 -16.26 -1.57 0.02
N GLY A 260 -17.46 -1.74 0.54
CA GLY A 260 -18.30 -2.93 0.48
C GLY A 260 -18.46 -3.51 1.86
#